data_c15bcfcac4a69e6b02c03430588ad111
#
_entry.id   c15bcfcac4a69e6b02c03430588ad111
#
_cell.length_a   1.000
_cell.length_b   1.000
_cell.length_c   1.000
_cell.angle_alpha   90.00
_cell.angle_beta   90.00
_cell.angle_gamma   90.00
#
_symmetry.space_group_name_H-M   'P 1'
#
loop_
_entity.id
_entity.type
_entity.pdbx_description
1 polymer ?
#
loop_
_entity_poly.entity_id
_entity_poly.type
_entity_poly.pdbx_seq_one_letter_code
_entity_poly.pdbx_strand_id
1 'polypeptide(L)'
;KHEKSRVKHNYGCVYMQTAAGSIANALDLESKGITLLSPVFDLDFGQEAMASAMLGLSKILGIPKPFCAKALLSGAMAVRRHTAAVEKQGKALLATLRPDDKVLVLITRNYGVSDPILNMGIPELLLERGYKVITLSHLPGHALDISDEYNNLYYPFGQHILSGAKLIAHHPNLYAVYLTNHGCGPDTMLSHLFKQEMGDKPYLQIEVDEHFSNVGVITRIEAFLNSLQHRSEERR
;
A
#
# COMPACT_ATOMS: atom_id res chain seq x y z
N LYS A 1 10.62 4.64 2.07
CA LYS A 1 11.16 5.32 0.88
C LYS A 1 11.04 4.41 -0.31
N HIS A 2 10.59 4.94 -1.44
CA HIS A 2 10.62 4.23 -2.72
C HIS A 2 12.09 4.00 -3.11
N GLU A 3 12.50 2.77 -3.40
CA GLU A 3 13.93 2.41 -3.50
C GLU A 3 14.72 3.22 -4.54
N LYS A 4 14.09 3.57 -5.65
CA LYS A 4 14.72 4.31 -6.75
C LYS A 4 14.30 5.76 -6.85
N SER A 5 13.48 6.25 -5.92
CA SER A 5 13.03 7.64 -5.96
C SER A 5 14.18 8.62 -5.73
N ARG A 6 14.32 9.59 -6.62
CA ARG A 6 15.21 10.74 -6.50
C ARG A 6 14.56 11.94 -5.82
N VAL A 7 13.31 11.84 -5.41
CA VAL A 7 12.64 12.88 -4.64
C VAL A 7 13.38 13.09 -3.33
N LYS A 8 13.84 14.32 -3.10
CA LYS A 8 14.75 14.66 -2.00
C LYS A 8 14.13 14.43 -0.61
N HIS A 9 12.84 14.70 -0.48
CA HIS A 9 12.13 14.63 0.79
C HIS A 9 10.97 13.67 0.64
N ASN A 10 10.87 12.71 1.56
CA ASN A 10 9.78 11.74 1.61
C ASN A 10 9.07 11.89 2.95
N TYR A 11 7.82 12.28 2.91
CA TYR A 11 7.03 12.54 4.10
C TYR A 11 5.83 11.58 4.19
N GLY A 12 5.54 11.14 5.38
CA GLY A 12 4.26 10.54 5.71
C GLY A 12 3.16 11.60 5.82
N CYS A 13 1.91 11.15 5.85
CA CYS A 13 0.78 12.02 6.14
C CYS A 13 0.94 12.67 7.53
N VAL A 14 0.61 13.96 7.66
CA VAL A 14 0.68 14.69 8.93
C VAL A 14 -0.16 14.01 10.02
N TYR A 15 -1.35 13.52 9.69
CA TYR A 15 -2.19 12.78 10.64
C TYR A 15 -1.52 11.51 11.17
N MET A 16 -0.78 10.79 10.32
CA MET A 16 0.00 9.62 10.79
C MET A 16 1.15 10.04 11.72
N GLN A 17 1.81 11.14 11.41
CA GLN A 17 2.93 11.63 12.23
C GLN A 17 2.47 12.11 13.60
N THR A 18 1.29 12.69 13.72
CA THR A 18 0.73 13.24 14.96
C THR A 18 -0.21 12.30 15.70
N ALA A 19 -0.62 11.19 15.08
CA ALA A 19 -1.65 10.29 15.62
C ALA A 19 -1.35 9.83 17.06
N ALA A 20 -0.10 9.44 17.33
CA ALA A 20 0.29 8.96 18.66
C ALA A 20 0.07 10.03 19.76
N GLY A 21 0.53 11.26 19.49
CA GLY A 21 0.34 12.39 20.42
C GLY A 21 -1.13 12.79 20.56
N SER A 22 -1.87 12.82 19.46
CA SER A 22 -3.31 13.15 19.48
C SER A 22 -4.10 12.13 20.30
N ILE A 23 -3.82 10.84 20.13
CA ILE A 23 -4.46 9.76 20.90
C ILE A 23 -4.08 9.85 22.37
N ALA A 24 -2.80 10.09 22.68
CA ALA A 24 -2.34 10.23 24.06
C ALA A 24 -3.09 11.35 24.81
N ASN A 25 -3.24 12.50 24.15
CA ASN A 25 -3.97 13.64 24.72
C ASN A 25 -5.48 13.37 24.82
N ALA A 26 -6.10 12.83 23.79
CA ALA A 26 -7.53 12.55 23.77
C ALA A 26 -7.94 11.53 24.85
N LEU A 27 -7.10 10.56 25.12
CA LEU A 27 -7.35 9.50 26.11
C LEU A 27 -6.76 9.82 27.48
N ASP A 28 -6.05 10.94 27.62
CA ASP A 28 -5.36 11.34 28.87
C ASP A 28 -4.52 10.18 29.45
N LEU A 29 -3.60 9.68 28.62
CA LEU A 29 -2.80 8.51 28.99
C LEU A 29 -1.87 8.78 30.18
N GLU A 30 -1.39 10.01 30.29
CA GLU A 30 -0.47 10.42 31.40
C GLU A 30 -1.15 10.30 32.75
N SER A 31 -2.36 10.83 32.93
CA SER A 31 -3.11 10.74 34.22
C SER A 31 -3.46 9.30 34.56
N LYS A 32 -3.56 8.41 33.56
CA LYS A 32 -3.83 6.99 33.76
C LYS A 32 -2.56 6.15 34.00
N GLY A 33 -1.40 6.78 34.10
CA GLY A 33 -0.12 6.09 34.28
C GLY A 33 0.27 5.18 33.09
N ILE A 34 -0.28 5.42 31.90
CA ILE A 34 0.01 4.64 30.69
C ILE A 34 1.17 5.28 29.93
N THR A 35 2.25 4.54 29.74
CA THR A 35 3.41 5.01 29.00
C THR A 35 3.21 4.79 27.50
N LEU A 36 3.18 5.90 26.74
CA LEU A 36 3.16 5.83 25.27
C LEU A 36 4.56 5.59 24.72
N LEU A 37 4.73 4.52 23.92
CA LEU A 37 5.93 4.27 23.15
C LEU A 37 5.71 4.74 21.71
N SER A 38 6.35 5.84 21.35
CA SER A 38 6.17 6.48 20.04
C SER A 38 7.54 6.77 19.37
N PRO A 39 8.33 5.72 19.05
CA PRO A 39 9.61 5.92 18.38
C PRO A 39 9.38 6.41 16.95
N VAL A 40 10.15 7.42 16.53
CA VAL A 40 10.12 7.92 15.16
C VAL A 40 11.18 7.20 14.34
N PHE A 41 10.75 6.41 13.36
CA PHE A 41 11.62 5.77 12.39
C PHE A 41 11.66 6.59 11.10
N ASP A 42 12.69 7.42 10.97
CA ASP A 42 12.90 8.21 9.76
C ASP A 42 13.92 7.51 8.86
N LEU A 43 13.45 7.06 7.69
CA LEU A 43 14.29 6.33 6.73
C LEU A 43 15.19 7.24 5.89
N ASP A 44 14.86 8.54 5.82
CA ASP A 44 15.65 9.52 5.06
C ASP A 44 16.91 9.97 5.82
N PHE A 45 16.87 9.94 7.15
CA PHE A 45 18.05 10.20 7.99
C PHE A 45 18.96 8.97 8.20
N GLY A 46 18.64 7.85 7.56
CA GLY A 46 19.50 6.69 7.49
C GLY A 46 19.45 5.78 8.71
N GLN A 47 20.43 4.84 8.74
CA GLN A 47 20.45 3.78 9.74
C GLN A 47 20.75 4.28 11.16
N GLU A 48 21.48 5.38 11.30
CA GLU A 48 21.82 5.97 12.59
C GLU A 48 20.58 6.53 13.31
N ALA A 49 19.68 7.20 12.57
CA ALA A 49 18.41 7.69 13.12
C ALA A 49 17.51 6.55 13.59
N MET A 50 17.42 5.47 12.80
CA MET A 50 16.68 4.25 13.18
C MET A 50 17.28 3.59 14.43
N ALA A 51 18.60 3.46 14.48
CA ALA A 51 19.28 2.91 15.62
C ALA A 51 19.06 3.78 16.89
N SER A 52 19.12 5.11 16.74
CA SER A 52 18.87 6.04 17.83
C SER A 52 17.46 5.92 18.39
N ALA A 53 16.44 5.83 17.53
CA ALA A 53 15.05 5.62 17.92
C ALA A 53 14.87 4.30 18.72
N MET A 54 15.45 3.21 18.25
CA MET A 54 15.41 1.92 18.94
C MET A 54 16.17 1.94 20.27
N LEU A 55 17.34 2.59 20.31
CA LEU A 55 18.12 2.73 21.55
C LEU A 55 17.43 3.64 22.58
N GLY A 56 16.61 4.60 22.11
CA GLY A 56 15.74 5.39 22.98
C GLY A 56 14.74 4.52 23.76
N LEU A 57 14.15 3.53 23.10
CA LEU A 57 13.24 2.58 23.74
C LEU A 57 13.93 1.71 24.82
N SER A 58 15.21 1.44 24.68
CA SER A 58 15.98 0.65 25.64
C SER A 58 15.90 1.22 27.06
N LYS A 59 15.93 2.55 27.19
CA LYS A 59 15.82 3.23 28.50
C LYS A 59 14.42 3.11 29.09
N ILE A 60 13.39 3.27 28.26
CA ILE A 60 11.98 3.25 28.72
C ILE A 60 11.59 1.83 29.12
N LEU A 61 12.02 0.84 28.36
CA LEU A 61 11.66 -0.56 28.58
C LEU A 61 12.61 -1.31 29.54
N GLY A 62 13.72 -0.70 29.97
CA GLY A 62 14.73 -1.36 30.79
C GLY A 62 15.46 -2.51 30.06
N ILE A 63 15.46 -2.51 28.72
CA ILE A 63 16.06 -3.58 27.89
C ILE A 63 17.50 -3.19 27.53
N PRO A 64 18.49 -4.09 27.68
CA PRO A 64 19.87 -3.77 27.31
C PRO A 64 20.01 -3.43 25.83
N LYS A 65 20.81 -2.40 25.51
CA LYS A 65 21.02 -1.91 24.13
C LYS A 65 21.34 -2.99 23.10
N PRO A 66 22.15 -4.03 23.37
CA PRO A 66 22.43 -5.08 22.39
C PRO A 66 21.19 -5.85 21.92
N PHE A 67 20.20 -6.02 22.82
CA PHE A 67 18.94 -6.68 22.44
C PHE A 67 18.10 -5.80 21.52
N CYS A 68 18.06 -4.49 21.76
CA CYS A 68 17.39 -3.55 20.85
C CYS A 68 18.05 -3.50 19.47
N ALA A 69 19.38 -3.50 19.40
CA ALA A 69 20.10 -3.57 18.14
C ALA A 69 19.84 -4.88 17.38
N LYS A 70 19.82 -6.02 18.09
CA LYS A 70 19.48 -7.33 17.52
C LYS A 70 18.04 -7.34 17.00
N ALA A 71 17.09 -6.77 17.75
CA ALA A 71 15.69 -6.68 17.34
C ALA A 71 15.53 -5.85 16.06
N LEU A 72 16.19 -4.68 15.99
CA LEU A 72 16.17 -3.83 14.80
C LEU A 72 16.73 -4.57 13.57
N LEU A 73 17.87 -5.23 13.70
CA LEU A 73 18.47 -5.99 12.62
C LEU A 73 17.58 -7.17 12.17
N SER A 74 17.02 -7.90 13.13
CA SER A 74 16.12 -9.02 12.85
C SER A 74 14.85 -8.55 12.16
N GLY A 75 14.26 -7.43 12.57
CA GLY A 75 13.10 -6.81 11.95
C GLY A 75 13.40 -6.38 10.50
N ALA A 76 14.52 -5.70 10.28
CA ALA A 76 14.94 -5.27 8.94
C ALA A 76 15.15 -6.47 7.99
N MET A 77 15.76 -7.55 8.49
CA MET A 77 15.92 -8.79 7.70
C MET A 77 14.59 -9.49 7.43
N ALA A 78 13.67 -9.47 8.39
CA ALA A 78 12.33 -10.05 8.21
C ALA A 78 11.55 -9.31 7.12
N VAL A 79 11.54 -7.98 7.15
CA VAL A 79 10.90 -7.14 6.11
C VAL A 79 11.49 -7.45 4.73
N ARG A 80 12.82 -7.46 4.59
CA ARG A 80 13.46 -7.77 3.30
C ARG A 80 13.11 -9.15 2.78
N ARG A 81 13.11 -10.17 3.65
CA ARG A 81 12.71 -11.54 3.27
C ARG A 81 11.26 -11.61 2.83
N HIS A 82 10.37 -10.94 3.57
CA HIS A 82 8.95 -10.87 3.23
C HIS A 82 8.75 -10.23 1.86
N THR A 83 9.30 -9.04 1.63
CA THR A 83 9.19 -8.33 0.35
C THR A 83 9.69 -9.19 -0.82
N ALA A 84 10.87 -9.78 -0.68
CA ALA A 84 11.42 -10.66 -1.72
C ALA A 84 10.57 -11.91 -1.97
N ALA A 85 9.95 -12.49 -0.93
CA ALA A 85 9.06 -13.63 -1.07
C ALA A 85 7.77 -13.27 -1.81
N VAL A 86 7.15 -12.15 -1.46
CA VAL A 86 5.93 -11.64 -2.10
C VAL A 86 6.18 -11.32 -3.58
N GLU A 87 7.26 -10.62 -3.90
CA GLU A 87 7.62 -10.36 -5.30
C GLU A 87 7.92 -11.63 -6.10
N LYS A 88 8.60 -12.61 -5.46
CA LYS A 88 8.85 -13.90 -6.10
C LYS A 88 7.56 -14.62 -6.45
N GLN A 89 6.56 -14.58 -5.55
CA GLN A 89 5.24 -15.15 -5.81
C GLN A 89 4.54 -14.41 -6.96
N GLY A 90 4.59 -13.08 -6.98
CA GLY A 90 4.05 -12.28 -8.08
C GLY A 90 4.67 -12.63 -9.43
N LYS A 91 6.00 -12.68 -9.50
CA LYS A 91 6.75 -13.08 -10.70
C LYS A 91 6.39 -14.49 -11.18
N ALA A 92 6.28 -15.44 -10.24
CA ALA A 92 5.89 -16.82 -10.56
C ALA A 92 4.48 -16.89 -11.14
N LEU A 93 3.51 -16.16 -10.56
CA LEU A 93 2.15 -16.09 -11.08
C LEU A 93 2.14 -15.48 -12.48
N LEU A 94 2.78 -14.34 -12.68
CA LEU A 94 2.81 -13.64 -13.97
C LEU A 94 3.40 -14.49 -15.09
N ALA A 95 4.41 -15.31 -14.77
CA ALA A 95 5.04 -16.22 -15.72
C ALA A 95 4.13 -17.38 -16.19
N THR A 96 3.05 -17.65 -15.46
CA THR A 96 2.09 -18.73 -15.79
C THR A 96 0.82 -18.24 -16.49
N LEU A 97 0.71 -16.94 -16.73
CA LEU A 97 -0.49 -16.35 -17.33
C LEU A 97 -0.62 -16.68 -18.81
N ARG A 98 -1.82 -17.07 -19.19
CA ARG A 98 -2.23 -17.21 -20.58
C ARG A 98 -2.73 -15.86 -21.12
N PRO A 99 -2.78 -15.65 -22.44
CA PRO A 99 -3.23 -14.37 -23.02
C PRO A 99 -4.62 -13.91 -22.54
N ASP A 100 -5.54 -14.84 -22.28
CA ASP A 100 -6.91 -14.56 -21.84
C ASP A 100 -7.08 -14.46 -20.33
N ASP A 101 -6.05 -14.78 -19.55
CA ASP A 101 -6.11 -14.70 -18.09
C ASP A 101 -6.26 -13.23 -17.65
N LYS A 102 -7.08 -13.02 -16.62
CA LYS A 102 -7.27 -11.72 -15.98
C LYS A 102 -6.87 -11.81 -14.53
N VAL A 103 -5.98 -10.94 -14.11
CA VAL A 103 -5.48 -10.82 -12.74
C VAL A 103 -5.88 -9.47 -12.19
N LEU A 104 -6.55 -9.47 -11.08
CA LEU A 104 -6.94 -8.26 -10.37
C LEU A 104 -5.82 -7.87 -9.41
N VAL A 105 -5.35 -6.64 -9.52
CA VAL A 105 -4.32 -6.09 -8.64
C VAL A 105 -5.00 -5.18 -7.63
N LEU A 106 -5.05 -5.61 -6.39
CA LEU A 106 -5.55 -4.80 -5.29
C LEU A 106 -4.54 -3.69 -4.98
N ILE A 107 -4.95 -2.46 -5.16
CA ILE A 107 -4.17 -1.27 -4.87
C ILE A 107 -4.80 -0.57 -3.68
N THR A 108 -4.09 -0.55 -2.58
CA THR A 108 -4.46 0.15 -1.36
C THR A 108 -3.23 0.30 -0.48
N ARG A 109 -3.36 0.96 0.64
CA ARG A 109 -2.29 1.02 1.66
C ARG A 109 -2.10 -0.35 2.31
N ASN A 110 -0.91 -0.60 2.83
CA ASN A 110 -0.54 -1.91 3.40
C ASN A 110 -1.55 -2.42 4.44
N TYR A 111 -2.11 -1.55 5.27
CA TYR A 111 -3.11 -1.92 6.25
C TYR A 111 -4.44 -2.35 5.59
N GLY A 112 -4.84 -1.73 4.49
CA GLY A 112 -6.02 -2.12 3.72
C GLY A 112 -5.87 -3.46 2.99
N VAL A 113 -4.63 -3.94 2.78
CA VAL A 113 -4.42 -5.28 2.20
C VAL A 113 -4.72 -6.39 3.19
N SER A 114 -4.31 -6.21 4.45
CA SER A 114 -4.29 -7.29 5.45
C SER A 114 -5.45 -7.24 6.45
N ASP A 115 -6.14 -6.10 6.56
CA ASP A 115 -7.23 -5.94 7.50
C ASP A 115 -8.59 -6.10 6.80
N PRO A 116 -9.37 -7.17 7.12
CA PRO A 116 -10.64 -7.45 6.46
C PRO A 116 -11.73 -6.41 6.76
N ILE A 117 -11.61 -5.64 7.83
CA ILE A 117 -12.53 -4.54 8.12
C ILE A 117 -12.21 -3.35 7.21
N LEU A 118 -10.93 -2.99 7.09
CA LEU A 118 -10.50 -1.85 6.28
C LEU A 118 -10.60 -2.11 4.76
N ASN A 119 -10.55 -3.35 4.31
CA ASN A 119 -10.75 -3.71 2.89
C ASN A 119 -12.16 -4.23 2.59
N MET A 120 -13.04 -4.25 3.59
CA MET A 120 -14.45 -4.64 3.47
C MET A 120 -14.67 -6.04 2.87
N GLY A 121 -13.70 -6.97 3.05
CA GLY A 121 -13.76 -8.30 2.46
C GLY A 121 -13.71 -8.33 0.93
N ILE A 122 -13.32 -7.23 0.29
CA ILE A 122 -13.26 -7.13 -1.18
C ILE A 122 -12.29 -8.16 -1.79
N PRO A 123 -11.09 -8.42 -1.26
CA PRO A 123 -10.22 -9.45 -1.80
C PRO A 123 -10.87 -10.83 -1.84
N GLU A 124 -11.52 -11.21 -0.76
CA GLU A 124 -12.23 -12.48 -0.63
C GLU A 124 -13.37 -12.59 -1.63
N LEU A 125 -14.16 -11.52 -1.77
CA LEU A 125 -15.24 -11.44 -2.74
C LEU A 125 -14.75 -11.65 -4.17
N LEU A 126 -13.60 -11.07 -4.54
CA LEU A 126 -13.02 -11.22 -5.88
C LEU A 126 -12.50 -12.65 -6.12
N LEU A 127 -11.91 -13.27 -5.10
CA LEU A 127 -11.47 -14.66 -5.14
C LEU A 127 -12.66 -15.64 -5.29
N GLU A 128 -13.76 -15.40 -4.58
CA GLU A 128 -15.01 -16.18 -4.70
C GLU A 128 -15.61 -16.11 -6.11
N ARG A 129 -15.40 -15.03 -6.85
CA ARG A 129 -15.78 -14.89 -8.27
C ARG A 129 -14.83 -15.62 -9.23
N GLY A 130 -13.83 -16.32 -8.72
CA GLY A 130 -12.89 -17.11 -9.51
C GLY A 130 -11.76 -16.29 -10.16
N TYR A 131 -11.58 -15.04 -9.78
CA TYR A 131 -10.47 -14.24 -10.28
C TYR A 131 -9.18 -14.50 -9.51
N LYS A 132 -8.04 -14.42 -10.20
CA LYS A 132 -6.74 -14.35 -9.56
C LYS A 132 -6.56 -12.94 -8.99
N VAL A 133 -6.26 -12.84 -7.70
CA VAL A 133 -6.06 -11.56 -7.00
C VAL A 133 -4.64 -11.49 -6.46
N ILE A 134 -3.96 -10.41 -6.75
CA ILE A 134 -2.66 -10.08 -6.16
C ILE A 134 -2.71 -8.66 -5.60
N THR A 135 -1.75 -8.33 -4.76
CA THR A 135 -1.60 -6.97 -4.25
C THR A 135 -0.51 -6.22 -5.00
N LEU A 136 -0.49 -4.90 -4.85
CA LEU A 136 0.55 -4.05 -5.43
C LEU A 136 1.97 -4.52 -5.06
N SER A 137 2.15 -5.08 -3.86
CA SER A 137 3.44 -5.59 -3.38
C SER A 137 3.97 -6.81 -4.15
N HIS A 138 3.13 -7.49 -4.92
CA HIS A 138 3.56 -8.57 -5.82
C HIS A 138 4.20 -8.06 -7.11
N LEU A 139 4.02 -6.78 -7.42
CA LEU A 139 4.61 -6.14 -8.59
C LEU A 139 5.91 -5.43 -8.20
N PRO A 140 6.90 -5.34 -9.11
CA PRO A 140 8.15 -4.63 -8.83
C PRO A 140 8.00 -3.10 -8.93
N GLY A 141 6.86 -2.56 -8.50
CA GLY A 141 6.52 -1.14 -8.61
C GLY A 141 7.51 -0.22 -7.91
N HIS A 142 8.01 -0.63 -6.73
CA HIS A 142 9.01 0.13 -5.97
C HIS A 142 10.40 0.19 -6.65
N ALA A 143 10.64 -0.64 -7.66
CA ALA A 143 11.87 -0.60 -8.45
C ALA A 143 11.76 0.34 -9.68
N LEU A 144 10.57 0.82 -10.02
CA LEU A 144 10.35 1.75 -11.12
C LEU A 144 10.48 3.19 -10.60
N ASP A 145 11.48 3.92 -11.07
CA ASP A 145 11.64 5.34 -10.75
C ASP A 145 10.70 6.20 -11.61
N ILE A 146 9.83 6.95 -10.95
CA ILE A 146 8.89 7.88 -11.57
C ILE A 146 9.21 9.35 -11.22
N SER A 147 10.37 9.61 -10.64
CA SER A 147 10.73 10.92 -10.10
C SER A 147 10.83 12.01 -11.17
N ASP A 148 11.13 11.65 -12.41
CA ASP A 148 11.23 12.62 -13.51
C ASP A 148 9.85 13.16 -13.90
N GLU A 149 8.81 12.34 -13.79
CA GLU A 149 7.43 12.74 -14.11
C GLU A 149 6.72 13.34 -12.89
N TYR A 150 7.03 12.82 -11.69
CA TYR A 150 6.39 13.20 -10.43
C TYR A 150 7.41 13.70 -9.41
N ASN A 151 8.17 14.71 -9.77
CA ASN A 151 9.27 15.27 -8.97
C ASN A 151 8.83 15.87 -7.62
N ASN A 152 7.58 16.26 -7.49
CA ASN A 152 6.97 16.81 -6.28
C ASN A 152 6.13 15.80 -5.50
N LEU A 153 6.08 14.56 -5.93
CA LEU A 153 5.34 13.51 -5.21
C LEU A 153 6.18 12.96 -4.06
N TYR A 154 6.12 13.62 -2.92
CA TYR A 154 6.91 13.29 -1.73
C TYR A 154 6.30 12.18 -0.85
N TYR A 155 5.14 11.64 -1.19
CA TYR A 155 4.57 10.49 -0.50
C TYR A 155 5.15 9.18 -1.07
N PRO A 156 5.98 8.43 -0.33
CA PRO A 156 6.60 7.20 -0.85
C PRO A 156 5.59 6.19 -1.33
N PHE A 157 4.46 6.12 -0.64
CA PHE A 157 3.42 5.20 -0.98
C PHE A 157 2.60 5.64 -2.20
N GLY A 158 2.47 6.95 -2.42
CA GLY A 158 1.93 7.49 -3.65
C GLY A 158 2.81 7.17 -4.86
N GLN A 159 4.14 7.28 -4.69
CA GLN A 159 5.10 6.86 -5.72
C GLN A 159 4.94 5.37 -6.06
N HIS A 160 4.72 4.51 -5.06
CA HIS A 160 4.50 3.07 -5.26
C HIS A 160 3.18 2.80 -5.99
N ILE A 161 2.10 3.50 -5.65
CA ILE A 161 0.80 3.38 -6.33
C ILE A 161 0.92 3.76 -7.80
N LEU A 162 1.53 4.91 -8.12
CA LEU A 162 1.66 5.36 -9.51
C LEU A 162 2.63 4.50 -10.32
N SER A 163 3.72 4.03 -9.72
CA SER A 163 4.60 3.04 -10.35
C SER A 163 3.83 1.75 -10.69
N GLY A 164 2.99 1.30 -9.77
CA GLY A 164 2.12 0.15 -9.99
C GLY A 164 1.09 0.39 -11.09
N ALA A 165 0.47 1.57 -11.13
CA ALA A 165 -0.45 1.97 -12.19
C ALA A 165 0.20 1.86 -13.57
N LYS A 166 1.43 2.38 -13.72
CA LYS A 166 2.20 2.25 -14.97
C LYS A 166 2.42 0.80 -15.38
N LEU A 167 2.84 -0.06 -14.44
CA LEU A 167 3.04 -1.48 -14.72
C LEU A 167 1.74 -2.15 -15.15
N ILE A 168 0.62 -1.86 -14.47
CA ILE A 168 -0.68 -2.42 -14.79
C ILE A 168 -1.19 -1.92 -16.14
N ALA A 169 -1.06 -0.62 -16.42
CA ALA A 169 -1.51 -0.03 -17.68
C ALA A 169 -0.88 -0.70 -18.90
N HIS A 170 0.41 -1.05 -18.82
CA HIS A 170 1.16 -1.66 -19.90
C HIS A 170 1.07 -3.20 -19.95
N HIS A 171 0.52 -3.85 -18.92
CA HIS A 171 0.46 -5.32 -18.88
C HIS A 171 -0.92 -5.83 -19.35
N PRO A 172 -1.03 -6.68 -20.37
CA PRO A 172 -2.31 -7.06 -20.98
C PRO A 172 -3.28 -7.75 -20.01
N ASN A 173 -2.76 -8.53 -19.07
CA ASN A 173 -3.56 -9.38 -18.16
C ASN A 173 -3.88 -8.71 -16.81
N LEU A 174 -3.27 -7.56 -16.47
CA LEU A 174 -3.45 -6.94 -15.17
C LEU A 174 -4.55 -5.87 -15.21
N TYR A 175 -5.39 -5.85 -14.18
CA TYR A 175 -6.47 -4.87 -14.01
C TYR A 175 -6.49 -4.39 -12.56
N ALA A 176 -6.56 -3.09 -12.35
CA ALA A 176 -6.50 -2.52 -11.01
C ALA A 176 -7.87 -2.52 -10.32
N VAL A 177 -7.86 -2.88 -9.04
CA VAL A 177 -8.93 -2.59 -8.07
C VAL A 177 -8.32 -1.67 -7.01
N TYR A 178 -8.63 -0.39 -7.11
CA TYR A 178 -8.04 0.66 -6.28
C TYR A 178 -9.01 1.04 -5.15
N LEU A 179 -8.62 0.70 -3.93
CA LEU A 179 -9.36 1.07 -2.72
C LEU A 179 -8.77 2.37 -2.17
N THR A 180 -9.58 3.40 -2.12
CA THR A 180 -9.24 4.73 -1.60
C THR A 180 -10.05 5.04 -0.36
N ASN A 181 -9.59 5.97 0.46
CA ASN A 181 -10.32 6.44 1.61
C ASN A 181 -10.95 7.80 1.30
N HIS A 182 -12.26 7.91 1.50
CA HIS A 182 -12.97 9.17 1.37
C HIS A 182 -12.40 10.23 2.33
N GLY A 183 -12.27 11.47 1.84
CA GLY A 183 -11.72 12.57 2.63
C GLY A 183 -10.22 12.51 2.91
N CYS A 184 -9.50 11.49 2.43
CA CYS A 184 -8.04 11.45 2.50
C CYS A 184 -7.42 12.34 1.42
N GLY A 185 -6.76 13.45 1.82
CA GLY A 185 -6.11 14.37 0.88
C GLY A 185 -5.12 13.71 -0.09
N PRO A 186 -4.15 12.92 0.39
CA PRO A 186 -3.27 12.15 -0.50
C PRO A 186 -3.99 11.24 -1.48
N ASP A 187 -5.01 10.49 -1.05
CA ASP A 187 -5.75 9.59 -1.95
C ASP A 187 -6.54 10.36 -3.00
N THR A 188 -7.13 11.49 -2.63
CA THR A 188 -7.85 12.36 -3.57
C THR A 188 -6.93 12.86 -4.68
N MET A 189 -5.73 13.34 -4.33
CA MET A 189 -4.73 13.76 -5.31
C MET A 189 -4.25 12.58 -6.16
N LEU A 190 -3.94 11.46 -5.55
CA LEU A 190 -3.46 10.27 -6.24
C LEU A 190 -4.49 9.67 -7.19
N SER A 191 -5.78 9.74 -6.87
CA SER A 191 -6.84 9.21 -7.74
C SER A 191 -6.85 9.86 -9.11
N HIS A 192 -6.59 11.17 -9.19
CA HIS A 192 -6.50 11.87 -10.46
C HIS A 192 -5.27 11.43 -11.28
N LEU A 193 -4.10 11.38 -10.63
CA LEU A 193 -2.86 10.94 -11.27
C LEU A 193 -2.93 9.47 -11.69
N PHE A 194 -3.54 8.63 -10.84
CA PHE A 194 -3.78 7.23 -11.14
C PHE A 194 -4.63 7.04 -12.39
N LYS A 195 -5.70 7.82 -12.53
CA LYS A 195 -6.54 7.82 -13.72
C LYS A 195 -5.75 8.19 -14.98
N GLN A 196 -4.87 9.18 -14.88
CA GLN A 196 -4.00 9.57 -16.00
C GLN A 196 -3.06 8.44 -16.41
N GLU A 197 -2.41 7.77 -15.45
CA GLU A 197 -1.53 6.64 -15.71
C GLU A 197 -2.26 5.43 -16.32
N MET A 198 -3.48 5.16 -15.88
CA MET A 198 -4.28 4.06 -16.42
C MET A 198 -4.76 4.31 -17.85
N GLY A 199 -4.90 5.57 -18.27
CA GLY A 199 -5.37 5.93 -19.62
C GLY A 199 -6.70 5.25 -19.95
N ASP A 200 -6.75 4.54 -21.08
CA ASP A 200 -7.93 3.79 -21.53
C ASP A 200 -8.06 2.39 -20.90
N LYS A 201 -7.10 2.00 -20.09
CA LYS A 201 -7.15 0.71 -19.38
C LYS A 201 -8.26 0.72 -18.33
N PRO A 202 -9.22 -0.22 -18.37
CA PRO A 202 -10.27 -0.26 -17.37
C PRO A 202 -9.71 -0.62 -15.99
N TYR A 203 -10.22 0.06 -14.98
CA TYR A 203 -9.94 -0.21 -13.59
C TYR A 203 -11.17 0.09 -12.73
N LEU A 204 -11.21 -0.47 -11.53
CA LEU A 204 -12.24 -0.20 -10.55
C LEU A 204 -11.64 0.63 -9.42
N GLN A 205 -12.23 1.78 -9.10
CA GLN A 205 -11.93 2.53 -7.90
C GLN A 205 -13.11 2.46 -6.93
N ILE A 206 -12.83 2.10 -5.70
CA ILE A 206 -13.82 2.03 -4.62
C ILE A 206 -13.34 2.95 -3.50
N GLU A 207 -14.20 3.89 -3.13
CA GLU A 207 -13.98 4.73 -1.96
C GLU A 207 -14.61 4.04 -0.74
N VAL A 208 -13.81 3.91 0.31
CA VAL A 208 -14.20 3.28 1.57
C VAL A 208 -14.25 4.34 2.65
N ASP A 209 -15.40 4.46 3.31
CA ASP A 209 -15.63 5.34 4.45
C ASP A 209 -16.58 4.68 5.46
N GLU A 210 -16.93 5.40 6.51
CA GLU A 210 -17.88 4.96 7.53
C GLU A 210 -19.32 4.78 7.02
N HIS A 211 -19.67 5.32 5.85
CA HIS A 211 -20.98 5.20 5.20
C HIS A 211 -21.02 4.06 4.18
N PHE A 212 -20.02 3.23 4.16
CA PHE A 212 -19.87 2.13 3.23
C PHE A 212 -21.11 1.24 3.17
N SER A 213 -21.54 0.93 1.95
CA SER A 213 -22.63 -0.01 1.69
C SER A 213 -22.14 -1.22 0.91
N ASN A 214 -22.21 -2.39 1.52
CA ASN A 214 -21.82 -3.65 0.87
C ASN A 214 -22.55 -3.86 -0.46
N VAL A 215 -23.83 -3.54 -0.53
CA VAL A 215 -24.64 -3.72 -1.75
C VAL A 215 -24.11 -2.86 -2.90
N GLY A 216 -23.82 -1.58 -2.62
CA GLY A 216 -23.28 -0.68 -3.63
C GLY A 216 -21.91 -1.12 -4.15
N VAL A 217 -21.06 -1.64 -3.28
CA VAL A 217 -19.73 -2.13 -3.69
C VAL A 217 -19.84 -3.41 -4.50
N ILE A 218 -20.67 -4.37 -4.08
CA ILE A 218 -20.91 -5.61 -4.83
C ILE A 218 -21.39 -5.28 -6.23
N THR A 219 -22.37 -4.39 -6.39
CA THR A 219 -22.89 -3.98 -7.70
C THR A 219 -21.81 -3.37 -8.58
N ARG A 220 -20.94 -2.52 -8.04
CA ARG A 220 -19.82 -1.91 -8.78
C ARG A 220 -18.79 -2.95 -9.21
N ILE A 221 -18.47 -3.90 -8.32
CA ILE A 221 -17.57 -5.01 -8.62
C ILE A 221 -18.15 -5.85 -9.76
N GLU A 222 -19.40 -6.27 -9.66
CA GLU A 222 -20.05 -7.10 -10.70
C GLU A 222 -20.08 -6.37 -12.06
N ALA A 223 -20.43 -5.08 -12.08
CA ALA A 223 -20.41 -4.29 -13.30
C ALA A 223 -19.00 -4.22 -13.92
N PHE A 224 -17.98 -4.04 -13.10
CA PHE A 224 -16.59 -4.03 -13.56
C PHE A 224 -16.18 -5.39 -14.12
N LEU A 225 -16.43 -6.47 -13.41
CA LEU A 225 -16.08 -7.82 -13.84
C LEU A 225 -16.79 -8.20 -15.16
N ASN A 226 -18.06 -7.85 -15.30
CA ASN A 226 -18.81 -8.04 -16.55
C ASN A 226 -18.19 -7.24 -17.69
N SER A 227 -17.78 -5.99 -17.46
CA SER A 227 -17.12 -5.17 -18.48
C SER A 227 -15.80 -5.78 -18.98
N LEU A 228 -15.07 -6.46 -18.09
CA LEU A 228 -13.85 -7.17 -18.46
C LEU A 228 -14.13 -8.41 -19.33
N GLN A 229 -15.24 -9.10 -19.10
CA GLN A 229 -15.64 -10.27 -19.90
C GLN A 229 -16.02 -9.86 -21.32
N HIS A 230 -16.88 -8.87 -21.49
CA HIS A 230 -17.31 -8.39 -22.81
C HIS A 230 -16.16 -7.89 -23.69
N ARG A 231 -15.22 -7.15 -23.12
CA ARG A 231 -14.02 -6.69 -23.86
C ARG A 231 -13.14 -7.83 -24.38
N SER A 232 -13.18 -9.01 -23.79
CA SER A 232 -12.44 -10.16 -24.30
C SER A 232 -13.17 -10.84 -25.48
N GLU A 233 -14.48 -10.73 -25.55
CA GLU A 233 -15.29 -11.23 -26.65
C GLU A 233 -15.15 -10.36 -27.93
N GLU A 234 -15.10 -9.03 -27.75
CA GLU A 234 -14.90 -8.08 -28.86
C GLU A 234 -13.51 -8.15 -29.50
N ARG A 235 -12.51 -8.72 -28.82
CA ARG A 235 -11.14 -8.87 -29.31
C ARG A 235 -10.87 -10.22 -30.00
N ARG A 236 -11.83 -11.11 -30.02
CA ARG A 236 -11.79 -12.41 -30.75
C ARG A 236 -12.43 -12.30 -32.10
#